data_cafa449b028f8f05fd66abc1c779ce28
#
_entry.id   cafa449b028f8f05fd66abc1c779ce28
#
_cell.length_a   1.000
_cell.length_b   1.000
_cell.length_c   1.000
_cell.angle_alpha   90.00
_cell.angle_beta   90.00
_cell.angle_gamma   90.00
#
_symmetry.space_group_name_H-M   'P 1'
#
loop_
_entity.id
_entity.type
_entity.pdbx_description
1 polymer ?
#
loop_
_entity_poly.entity_id
_entity_poly.type
_entity_poly.pdbx_seq_one_letter_code
_entity_poly.pdbx_strand_id
1 'polypeptide(L)'
;MKAIDELNLPEDVRYTDDHEWAKQNGDAVRIGISDYAQDQLGDIVFVELPEVGDSFDKGEEFGTVESVKAVSELYMPMGGEVTAINDALADEPERVNSDPYDGGWMIEIKANDAAELEALKSKADYLEMLKG
;
A
#
# COMPACT_ATOMS: atom_id res chain seq x y z
N MET A 1 -0.25 -18.41 -8.02
CA MET A 1 -1.04 -17.27 -7.56
C MET A 1 -2.13 -17.74 -6.60
N LYS A 2 -2.42 -16.94 -5.61
CA LYS A 2 -3.46 -17.25 -4.64
C LYS A 2 -4.84 -17.11 -5.27
N ALA A 3 -5.76 -17.98 -4.88
CA ALA A 3 -7.16 -17.77 -5.19
C ALA A 3 -7.69 -16.62 -4.33
N ILE A 4 -8.78 -16.01 -4.75
CA ILE A 4 -9.34 -14.84 -4.02
C ILE A 4 -9.61 -15.16 -2.56
N ASP A 5 -10.12 -16.36 -2.26
CA ASP A 5 -10.42 -16.76 -0.89
C ASP A 5 -9.20 -17.13 -0.05
N GLU A 6 -8.02 -17.20 -0.69
CA GLU A 6 -6.75 -17.44 0.00
C GLU A 6 -6.03 -16.14 0.37
N LEU A 7 -6.50 -15.01 -0.15
CA LEU A 7 -5.88 -13.71 0.10
C LEU A 7 -6.11 -13.26 1.55
N ASN A 8 -5.06 -12.68 2.13
CA ASN A 8 -5.18 -12.04 3.43
C ASN A 8 -5.62 -10.60 3.23
N LEU A 9 -6.87 -10.31 3.54
CA LEU A 9 -7.46 -8.97 3.39
C LEU A 9 -8.04 -8.53 4.74
N PRO A 10 -7.23 -7.83 5.57
CA PRO A 10 -7.73 -7.34 6.86
C PRO A 10 -8.92 -6.40 6.70
N GLU A 11 -9.82 -6.44 7.66
CA GLU A 11 -11.01 -5.58 7.67
C GLU A 11 -10.73 -4.19 8.23
N ASP A 12 -9.62 -4.04 8.94
CA ASP A 12 -9.25 -2.77 9.59
C ASP A 12 -8.45 -1.83 8.69
N VAL A 13 -8.25 -2.19 7.42
CA VAL A 13 -7.63 -1.32 6.42
C VAL A 13 -8.61 -1.02 5.30
N ARG A 14 -8.32 0.02 4.53
CA ARG A 14 -9.08 0.38 3.34
C ARG A 14 -8.22 0.10 2.11
N TYR A 15 -8.86 -0.03 0.96
CA TYR A 15 -8.19 -0.45 -0.28
C TYR A 15 -8.49 0.51 -1.43
N THR A 16 -7.58 0.56 -2.41
CA THR A 16 -7.78 1.35 -3.63
C THR A 16 -7.94 0.44 -4.84
N ASP A 17 -8.37 1.04 -5.95
CA ASP A 17 -8.47 0.34 -7.24
C ASP A 17 -7.10 -0.10 -7.75
N ASP A 18 -6.04 0.57 -7.30
CA ASP A 18 -4.65 0.27 -7.68
C ASP A 18 -3.99 -0.72 -6.73
N HIS A 19 -4.77 -1.30 -5.80
CA HIS A 19 -4.30 -2.34 -4.88
C HIS A 19 -3.35 -1.86 -3.79
N GLU A 20 -3.41 -0.57 -3.44
CA GLU A 20 -2.77 -0.09 -2.21
C GLU A 20 -3.77 -0.19 -1.06
N TRP A 21 -3.24 -0.27 0.16
CA TRP A 21 -4.07 -0.20 1.35
C TRP A 21 -3.68 1.02 2.19
N ALA A 22 -4.62 1.48 3.00
CA ALA A 22 -4.41 2.58 3.93
C ALA A 22 -5.04 2.23 5.27
N LYS A 23 -4.34 2.56 6.35
CA LYS A 23 -4.79 2.26 7.71
C LYS A 23 -4.49 3.43 8.63
N GLN A 24 -5.48 3.86 9.39
CA GLN A 24 -5.29 4.87 10.43
C GLN A 24 -4.33 4.33 11.49
N ASN A 25 -3.28 5.07 11.81
CA ASN A 25 -2.30 4.71 12.81
C ASN A 25 -2.01 5.95 13.66
N GLY A 26 -2.80 6.14 14.73
CA GLY A 26 -2.72 7.36 15.53
C GLY A 26 -3.14 8.56 14.69
N ASP A 27 -2.26 9.58 14.63
CA ASP A 27 -2.51 10.79 13.84
C ASP A 27 -2.06 10.64 12.38
N ALA A 28 -1.46 9.51 12.03
CA ALA A 28 -0.94 9.25 10.69
C ALA A 28 -1.77 8.19 9.99
N VAL A 29 -1.59 8.06 8.68
CA VAL A 29 -2.16 6.99 7.88
C VAL A 29 -1.00 6.19 7.30
N ARG A 30 -0.99 4.90 7.56
CA ARG A 30 0.03 3.98 7.07
C ARG A 30 -0.42 3.39 5.74
N ILE A 31 0.47 3.29 4.77
CA ILE A 31 0.16 2.89 3.40
C ILE A 31 1.12 1.80 2.93
N GLY A 32 0.58 0.85 2.19
CA GLY A 32 1.36 -0.21 1.54
C GLY A 32 0.57 -0.82 0.40
N ILE A 33 1.01 -1.98 -0.09
CA ILE A 33 0.27 -2.71 -1.14
C ILE A 33 -0.40 -3.94 -0.54
N SER A 34 -1.52 -4.34 -1.16
CA SER A 34 -2.33 -5.45 -0.66
C SER A 34 -1.67 -6.80 -0.91
N ASP A 35 -2.18 -7.84 -0.25
CA ASP A 35 -1.74 -9.21 -0.49
C ASP A 35 -1.97 -9.61 -1.95
N TYR A 36 -3.05 -9.15 -2.55
CA TYR A 36 -3.33 -9.37 -3.96
C TYR A 36 -2.21 -8.77 -4.84
N ALA A 37 -1.81 -7.53 -4.56
CA ALA A 37 -0.80 -6.84 -5.36
C ALA A 37 0.55 -7.55 -5.29
N GLN A 38 1.01 -7.92 -4.09
CA GLN A 38 2.30 -8.59 -3.95
C GLN A 38 2.28 -9.98 -4.60
N ASP A 39 1.14 -10.66 -4.55
CA ASP A 39 0.98 -11.97 -5.17
C ASP A 39 1.07 -11.88 -6.69
N GLN A 40 0.47 -10.85 -7.27
CA GLN A 40 0.54 -10.60 -8.72
C GLN A 40 1.95 -10.24 -9.18
N LEU A 41 2.69 -9.49 -8.35
CA LEU A 41 4.04 -9.06 -8.68
C LEU A 41 5.07 -10.16 -8.52
N GLY A 42 4.87 -11.07 -7.58
CA GLY A 42 5.87 -12.08 -7.23
C GLY A 42 6.91 -11.51 -6.29
N ASP A 43 8.07 -12.15 -6.19
CA ASP A 43 9.11 -11.77 -5.23
C ASP A 43 9.59 -10.33 -5.45
N ILE A 44 9.43 -9.51 -4.44
CA ILE A 44 9.85 -8.12 -4.47
C ILE A 44 11.35 -8.04 -4.18
N VAL A 45 12.08 -7.37 -5.06
CA VAL A 45 13.54 -7.28 -4.96
C VAL A 45 14.02 -5.85 -4.69
N PHE A 46 13.17 -4.84 -4.92
CA PHE A 46 13.53 -3.45 -4.67
C PHE A 46 12.29 -2.60 -4.46
N VAL A 47 12.37 -1.67 -3.51
CA VAL A 47 11.30 -0.70 -3.23
C VAL A 47 11.92 0.68 -3.21
N GLU A 48 11.38 1.59 -4.03
CA GLU A 48 11.82 2.98 -4.05
C GLU A 48 10.75 3.83 -3.37
N LEU A 49 11.13 4.50 -2.29
CA LEU A 49 10.22 5.28 -1.45
C LEU A 49 10.57 6.76 -1.52
N PRO A 50 9.60 7.66 -1.22
CA PRO A 50 9.88 9.09 -1.18
C PRO A 50 10.67 9.44 0.08
N GLU A 51 10.95 10.73 0.25
CA GLU A 51 11.61 11.25 1.45
C GLU A 51 10.58 11.78 2.42
N VAL A 52 10.90 11.71 3.71
CA VAL A 52 10.09 12.34 4.75
C VAL A 52 10.04 13.85 4.46
N GLY A 53 8.85 14.40 4.49
CA GLY A 53 8.61 15.81 4.17
C GLY A 53 8.04 16.03 2.77
N ASP A 54 8.10 15.00 1.89
CA ASP A 54 7.49 15.11 0.56
C ASP A 54 5.97 15.10 0.70
N SER A 55 5.31 15.92 -0.11
CA SER A 55 3.85 16.02 -0.15
C SER A 55 3.33 15.57 -1.49
N PHE A 56 2.20 14.88 -1.48
CA PHE A 56 1.57 14.34 -2.68
C PHE A 56 0.07 14.56 -2.64
N ASP A 57 -0.52 14.73 -3.83
CA ASP A 57 -1.97 14.74 -3.98
C ASP A 57 -2.48 13.31 -4.20
N LYS A 58 -3.75 13.09 -3.96
CA LYS A 58 -4.40 11.81 -4.23
C LYS A 58 -4.16 11.41 -5.69
N GLY A 59 -3.73 10.17 -5.90
CA GLY A 59 -3.48 9.63 -7.23
C GLY A 59 -2.10 9.91 -7.80
N GLU A 60 -1.27 10.73 -7.11
CA GLU A 60 0.10 10.96 -7.56
C GLU A 60 0.98 9.75 -7.24
N GLU A 61 1.97 9.51 -8.09
CA GLU A 61 2.96 8.45 -7.85
C GLU A 61 3.87 8.86 -6.70
N PHE A 62 4.01 7.99 -5.68
CA PHE A 62 4.90 8.27 -4.55
C PHE A 62 6.14 7.39 -4.55
N GLY A 63 6.17 6.34 -5.33
CA GLY A 63 7.30 5.43 -5.37
C GLY A 63 7.07 4.31 -6.37
N THR A 64 7.99 3.34 -6.35
CA THR A 64 7.91 2.16 -7.20
C THR A 64 8.27 0.91 -6.41
N VAL A 65 7.77 -0.22 -6.89
CA VAL A 65 8.14 -1.53 -6.38
C VAL A 65 8.59 -2.39 -7.56
N GLU A 66 9.75 -3.03 -7.41
CA GLU A 66 10.32 -3.87 -8.44
C GLU A 66 10.33 -5.31 -7.99
N SER A 67 9.79 -6.19 -8.83
CA SER A 67 9.80 -7.63 -8.58
C SER A 67 10.72 -8.31 -9.59
N VAL A 68 10.88 -9.62 -9.44
CA VAL A 68 11.68 -10.41 -10.39
C VAL A 68 11.11 -10.39 -11.81
N LYS A 69 9.85 -9.99 -12.00
CA LYS A 69 9.21 -10.02 -13.32
C LYS A 69 8.66 -8.67 -13.80
N ALA A 70 8.56 -7.65 -12.95
CA ALA A 70 7.93 -6.39 -13.34
C ALA A 70 8.33 -5.23 -12.42
N VAL A 71 8.07 -4.00 -12.90
CA VAL A 71 8.16 -2.78 -12.10
C VAL A 71 6.77 -2.15 -12.08
N SER A 72 6.31 -1.74 -10.91
CA SER A 72 5.00 -1.14 -10.74
C SER A 72 5.12 0.19 -10.00
N GLU A 73 4.41 1.20 -10.47
CA GLU A 73 4.32 2.49 -9.79
C GLU A 73 3.33 2.38 -8.63
N LEU A 74 3.60 3.15 -7.58
CA LEU A 74 2.75 3.22 -6.39
C LEU A 74 2.08 4.58 -6.33
N TYR A 75 0.76 4.60 -6.17
CA TYR A 75 -0.04 5.82 -6.19
C TYR A 75 -0.62 6.13 -4.83
N MET A 76 -0.73 7.42 -4.53
CA MET A 76 -1.29 7.86 -3.24
C MET A 76 -2.78 7.54 -3.17
N PRO A 77 -3.21 6.78 -2.14
CA PRO A 77 -4.64 6.53 -1.92
C PRO A 77 -5.37 7.80 -1.49
N MET A 78 -4.64 8.75 -0.92
CA MET A 78 -5.16 10.05 -0.50
C MET A 78 -4.01 11.05 -0.46
N GLY A 79 -4.32 12.34 -0.46
CA GLY A 79 -3.30 13.37 -0.38
C GLY A 79 -2.74 13.51 1.04
N GLY A 80 -1.46 13.84 1.15
CA GLY A 80 -0.83 14.06 2.43
C GLY A 80 0.67 14.28 2.33
N GLU A 81 1.27 14.56 3.49
CA GLU A 81 2.71 14.74 3.63
C GLU A 81 3.31 13.48 4.26
N VAL A 82 4.40 13.01 3.70
CA VAL A 82 5.11 11.83 4.22
C VAL A 82 5.77 12.19 5.55
N THR A 83 5.41 11.47 6.61
CA THR A 83 5.95 11.67 7.95
C THR A 83 6.91 10.57 8.36
N ALA A 84 6.83 9.40 7.72
CA ALA A 84 7.75 8.29 7.97
C ALA A 84 7.81 7.37 6.75
N ILE A 85 8.93 6.70 6.60
CA ILE A 85 9.10 5.65 5.58
C ILE A 85 9.65 4.41 6.26
N ASN A 86 9.37 3.24 5.68
CA ASN A 86 9.87 1.98 6.24
C ASN A 86 11.25 1.67 5.67
N ASP A 87 12.29 2.16 6.35
CA ASP A 87 13.68 1.97 5.92
C ASP A 87 14.09 0.50 5.84
N ALA A 88 13.41 -0.38 6.57
CA ALA A 88 13.72 -1.81 6.54
C ALA A 88 13.54 -2.41 5.15
N LEU A 89 12.69 -1.83 4.32
CA LEU A 89 12.45 -2.32 2.97
C LEU A 89 13.65 -2.13 2.04
N ALA A 90 14.58 -1.22 2.37
CA ALA A 90 15.81 -1.05 1.59
C ALA A 90 16.69 -2.30 1.68
N ASP A 91 16.73 -2.93 2.86
CA ASP A 91 17.53 -4.15 3.09
C ASP A 91 16.72 -5.43 2.96
N GLU A 92 15.42 -5.36 3.22
CA GLU A 92 14.54 -6.53 3.28
C GLU A 92 13.25 -6.27 2.50
N PRO A 93 13.35 -6.05 1.17
CA PRO A 93 12.14 -5.78 0.36
C PRO A 93 11.15 -6.94 0.36
N GLU A 94 11.60 -8.16 0.65
CA GLU A 94 10.75 -9.34 0.72
C GLU A 94 9.72 -9.28 1.85
N ARG A 95 9.83 -8.34 2.76
CA ARG A 95 8.79 -8.10 3.78
C ARG A 95 7.46 -7.73 3.15
N VAL A 96 7.50 -7.10 1.97
CA VAL A 96 6.28 -6.76 1.23
C VAL A 96 5.52 -8.04 0.86
N ASN A 97 6.24 -9.11 0.54
CA ASN A 97 5.63 -10.40 0.22
C ASN A 97 5.14 -11.14 1.46
N SER A 98 5.97 -11.20 2.50
CA SER A 98 5.69 -12.02 3.67
C SER A 98 4.72 -11.38 4.65
N ASP A 99 4.66 -10.05 4.67
CA ASP A 99 3.87 -9.34 5.68
C ASP A 99 3.45 -7.96 5.17
N PRO A 100 2.61 -7.92 4.10
CA PRO A 100 2.31 -6.66 3.42
C PRO A 100 1.57 -5.63 4.28
N TYR A 101 0.89 -6.05 5.33
CA TYR A 101 0.06 -5.15 6.16
C TYR A 101 0.75 -4.71 7.45
N ASP A 102 1.89 -5.28 7.80
CA ASP A 102 2.62 -4.92 9.00
C ASP A 102 4.08 -4.65 8.66
N GLY A 103 4.96 -5.66 8.70
CA GLY A 103 6.38 -5.45 8.40
C GLY A 103 6.68 -4.88 7.01
N GLY A 104 5.76 -5.03 6.07
CA GLY A 104 5.89 -4.54 4.70
C GLY A 104 5.23 -3.19 4.42
N TRP A 105 4.82 -2.45 5.46
CA TRP A 105 4.28 -1.10 5.23
C TRP A 105 5.32 -0.22 4.54
N MET A 106 4.88 0.73 3.75
CA MET A 106 5.79 1.54 2.93
C MET A 106 6.00 2.95 3.46
N ILE A 107 4.92 3.70 3.62
CA ILE A 107 5.00 5.09 4.11
C ILE A 107 3.91 5.35 5.14
N GLU A 108 4.14 6.41 5.94
CA GLU A 108 3.08 7.01 6.77
C GLU A 108 2.95 8.45 6.35
N ILE A 109 1.72 8.92 6.31
CA ILE A 109 1.43 10.30 5.90
C ILE A 109 0.56 11.01 6.94
N LYS A 110 0.65 12.34 6.95
CA LYS A 110 -0.34 13.18 7.60
C LYS A 110 -1.34 13.55 6.51
N ALA A 111 -2.54 12.98 6.57
CA ALA A 111 -3.54 13.18 5.54
C ALA A 111 -4.02 14.64 5.50
N ASN A 112 -4.20 15.18 4.29
CA ASN A 112 -4.76 16.52 4.11
C ASN A 112 -6.23 16.56 4.52
N ASP A 113 -6.95 15.46 4.28
CA ASP A 113 -8.36 15.33 4.63
C ASP A 113 -8.61 13.88 5.06
N ALA A 114 -8.81 13.68 6.36
CA ALA A 114 -9.02 12.36 6.93
C ALA A 114 -10.28 11.68 6.37
N ALA A 115 -11.24 12.42 5.87
CA ALA A 115 -12.46 11.86 5.29
C ALA A 115 -12.16 11.05 4.01
N GLU A 116 -11.04 11.32 3.34
CA GLU A 116 -10.65 10.57 2.15
C GLU A 116 -10.40 9.10 2.46
N LEU A 117 -9.96 8.78 3.69
CA LEU A 117 -9.75 7.39 4.10
C LEU A 117 -11.06 6.61 4.07
N GLU A 118 -12.14 7.22 4.55
CA GLU A 118 -13.45 6.57 4.59
C GLU A 118 -14.06 6.40 3.19
N ALA A 119 -13.59 7.18 2.22
CA ALA A 119 -14.05 7.08 0.84
C ALA A 119 -13.42 5.91 0.09
N LEU A 120 -12.38 5.31 0.65
CA LEU A 120 -11.71 4.16 0.04
C LEU A 120 -12.55 2.90 0.23
N LYS A 121 -12.22 1.85 -0.54
CA LYS A 121 -12.97 0.60 -0.51
C LYS A 121 -12.78 -0.14 0.81
N SER A 122 -13.87 -0.67 1.35
CA SER A 122 -13.81 -1.64 2.43
C SER A 122 -13.32 -2.99 1.87
N LYS A 123 -13.04 -3.94 2.76
CA LYS A 123 -12.68 -5.30 2.35
C LYS A 123 -13.76 -5.88 1.43
N ALA A 124 -15.04 -5.72 1.77
CA ALA A 124 -16.14 -6.27 0.96
C ALA A 124 -16.16 -5.67 -0.44
N ASP A 125 -16.02 -4.36 -0.54
CA ASP A 125 -16.01 -3.66 -1.83
C ASP A 125 -14.80 -4.05 -2.68
N TYR A 126 -13.66 -4.20 -2.04
CA TYR A 126 -12.44 -4.60 -2.72
C TYR A 126 -12.55 -6.04 -3.26
N LEU A 127 -13.12 -6.94 -2.46
CA LEU A 127 -13.36 -8.31 -2.89
C LEU A 127 -14.29 -8.37 -4.11
N GLU A 128 -15.33 -7.56 -4.11
CA GLU A 128 -16.25 -7.50 -5.26
C GLU A 128 -15.50 -7.04 -6.52
N MET A 129 -14.62 -6.05 -6.38
CA MET A 129 -13.80 -5.59 -7.49
C MET A 129 -12.89 -6.70 -8.03
N LEU A 130 -12.27 -7.48 -7.15
CA LEU A 130 -11.37 -8.56 -7.54
C LEU A 130 -12.12 -9.72 -8.23
N LYS A 131 -13.35 -9.96 -7.84
CA LYS A 131 -14.17 -11.02 -8.44
C LYS A 131 -14.72 -10.63 -9.82
N GLY A 132 -14.91 -9.34 -9.99
CA GLY A 132 -15.57 -8.79 -11.14
C GLY A 132 -14.76 -8.62 -12.37
#